data_343dfc262d164057c604faf7e4993620
#
_entry.id   343dfc262d164057c604faf7e4993620
#
_cell.length_a   1.000
_cell.length_b   1.000
_cell.length_c   1.000
_cell.angle_alpha   90.00
_cell.angle_beta   90.00
_cell.angle_gamma   90.00
#
_symmetry.space_group_name_H-M   'P 1'
#
loop_
_entity.id
_entity.type
_entity.pdbx_description
1 polymer ?
#
loop_
_entity_poly.entity_id
_entity_poly.type
_entity_poly.pdbx_seq_one_letter_code
_entity_poly.pdbx_strand_id
1 'polypeptide(L)'
;MFVKPTKLEDAKKKLIETISLKNETVKIPIVNSLDRVNCSTIKSEINLPSTTNSAVDGYGILHKTIVSNPQLKLKVVGIAKAGHPYNKIIHPNEAIEIYTGAVTPKGIDTVIMHEHCERIGNQVIIREHVTKNQNIRPIGENLKKDEIVVNKGKIIKLKDVELNLLRKLNEARNCQHNLLK
;
A
#
# COMPACT_ATOMS: atom_id res chain seq x y z
N MET A 1 31.68 -26.55 51.04
CA MET A 1 32.29 -26.44 49.71
C MET A 1 31.68 -25.19 49.06
N PHE A 2 32.45 -24.09 49.01
CA PHE A 2 31.93 -22.83 48.43
C PHE A 2 31.89 -22.96 46.89
N VAL A 3 30.70 -22.93 46.32
CA VAL A 3 30.52 -22.90 44.87
C VAL A 3 31.02 -21.55 44.35
N LYS A 4 32.01 -21.56 43.46
CA LYS A 4 32.55 -20.34 42.84
C LYS A 4 31.43 -19.62 42.10
N PRO A 5 31.19 -18.32 42.34
CA PRO A 5 30.11 -17.59 41.68
C PRO A 5 30.33 -17.59 40.17
N THR A 6 29.30 -17.98 39.42
CA THR A 6 29.32 -17.97 37.96
C THR A 6 29.00 -16.56 37.47
N LYS A 7 29.70 -16.06 36.47
CA LYS A 7 29.36 -14.77 35.83
C LYS A 7 27.97 -14.83 35.19
N LEU A 8 27.26 -13.74 35.23
CA LEU A 8 25.88 -13.65 34.73
C LEU A 8 25.77 -14.14 33.29
N GLU A 9 26.70 -13.76 32.43
CA GLU A 9 26.67 -14.17 31.00
C GLU A 9 26.91 -15.67 30.84
N ASP A 10 27.78 -16.28 31.65
CA ASP A 10 28.02 -17.74 31.62
C ASP A 10 26.80 -18.50 32.15
N ALA A 11 26.10 -17.95 33.15
CA ALA A 11 24.87 -18.52 33.67
C ALA A 11 23.73 -18.45 32.61
N LYS A 12 23.57 -17.32 31.93
CA LYS A 12 22.61 -17.16 30.84
C LYS A 12 22.89 -18.17 29.70
N LYS A 13 24.16 -18.29 29.28
CA LYS A 13 24.54 -19.21 28.24
C LYS A 13 24.19 -20.65 28.59
N LYS A 14 24.52 -21.11 29.78
CA LYS A 14 24.18 -22.44 30.30
C LYS A 14 22.68 -22.69 30.35
N LEU A 15 21.89 -21.69 30.80
CA LEU A 15 20.43 -21.76 30.81
C LEU A 15 19.88 -21.93 29.37
N ILE A 16 20.36 -21.14 28.42
CA ILE A 16 19.92 -21.22 27.01
C ILE A 16 20.28 -22.59 26.40
N GLU A 17 21.47 -23.14 26.72
CA GLU A 17 21.92 -24.44 26.24
C GLU A 17 21.10 -25.62 26.83
N THR A 18 20.53 -25.43 28.03
CA THR A 18 19.70 -26.47 28.69
C THR A 18 18.22 -26.40 28.28
N ILE A 19 17.77 -25.29 27.69
CA ILE A 19 16.41 -25.16 27.21
C ILE A 19 16.27 -25.79 25.84
N SER A 20 15.64 -26.95 25.77
CA SER A 20 15.21 -27.54 24.49
C SER A 20 13.91 -26.86 24.06
N LEU A 21 14.00 -25.98 23.06
CA LEU A 21 12.81 -25.41 22.45
C LEU A 21 12.06 -26.50 21.67
N LYS A 22 10.80 -26.74 21.99
CA LYS A 22 9.92 -27.55 21.14
C LYS A 22 9.68 -26.77 19.85
N ASN A 23 10.29 -27.21 18.76
CA ASN A 23 10.12 -26.62 17.43
C ASN A 23 8.82 -27.10 16.74
N GLU A 24 7.73 -27.20 17.50
CA GLU A 24 6.44 -27.55 16.94
C GLU A 24 5.81 -26.32 16.27
N THR A 25 5.45 -26.45 15.00
CA THR A 25 4.76 -25.41 14.25
C THR A 25 3.34 -25.83 13.96
N VAL A 26 2.40 -24.92 14.10
CA VAL A 26 0.97 -25.15 13.83
C VAL A 26 0.46 -24.13 12.81
N LYS A 27 -0.43 -24.57 11.94
CA LYS A 27 -1.19 -23.67 11.06
C LYS A 27 -2.45 -23.22 11.78
N ILE A 28 -2.61 -21.92 11.91
CA ILE A 28 -3.78 -21.33 12.55
C ILE A 28 -4.33 -20.17 11.70
N PRO A 29 -5.62 -19.84 11.83
CA PRO A 29 -6.17 -18.63 11.22
C PRO A 29 -5.43 -17.38 11.69
N ILE A 30 -5.25 -16.41 10.81
CA ILE A 30 -4.50 -15.16 11.11
C ILE A 30 -5.10 -14.41 12.31
N VAL A 31 -6.41 -14.43 12.48
CA VAL A 31 -7.12 -13.81 13.62
C VAL A 31 -6.68 -14.37 14.99
N ASN A 32 -6.17 -15.61 15.01
CA ASN A 32 -5.68 -16.30 16.22
C ASN A 32 -4.15 -16.22 16.37
N SER A 33 -3.47 -15.43 15.52
CA SER A 33 -2.02 -15.36 15.48
C SER A 33 -1.41 -14.30 16.39
N LEU A 34 -2.22 -13.43 16.96
CA LEU A 34 -1.74 -12.35 17.84
C LEU A 34 -0.91 -12.93 19.00
N ASP A 35 0.21 -12.26 19.29
CA ASP A 35 1.19 -12.63 20.32
C ASP A 35 1.90 -13.99 20.13
N ARG A 36 1.68 -14.66 19.00
CA ARG A 36 2.44 -15.88 18.66
C ARG A 36 3.72 -15.54 17.89
N VAL A 37 4.69 -16.44 17.98
CA VAL A 37 5.97 -16.30 17.27
C VAL A 37 5.84 -16.84 15.85
N ASN A 38 6.19 -16.02 14.87
CA ASN A 38 6.19 -16.39 13.47
C ASN A 38 7.34 -17.36 13.13
N CYS A 39 7.03 -18.52 12.57
CA CYS A 39 8.00 -19.56 12.26
C CYS A 39 8.72 -19.41 10.90
N SER A 40 8.25 -18.51 10.04
CA SER A 40 8.82 -18.24 8.72
C SER A 40 8.79 -16.76 8.38
N THR A 41 9.67 -16.29 7.50
CA THR A 41 9.58 -14.92 6.97
C THR A 41 8.34 -14.79 6.09
N ILE A 42 7.48 -13.81 6.40
CA ILE A 42 6.28 -13.50 5.63
C ILE A 42 6.58 -12.33 4.70
N LYS A 43 6.32 -12.53 3.42
CA LYS A 43 6.44 -11.50 2.39
C LYS A 43 5.07 -11.15 1.83
N SER A 44 4.94 -9.94 1.31
CA SER A 44 3.73 -9.52 0.60
C SER A 44 3.62 -10.26 -0.74
N GLU A 45 2.44 -10.80 -1.05
CA GLU A 45 2.17 -11.42 -2.35
C GLU A 45 1.64 -10.40 -3.37
N ILE A 46 1.31 -9.19 -2.92
CA ILE A 46 0.70 -8.12 -3.74
C ILE A 46 1.39 -6.79 -3.50
N ASN A 47 1.19 -5.86 -4.43
CA ASN A 47 1.43 -4.44 -4.19
C ASN A 47 0.22 -3.81 -3.51
N LEU A 48 0.43 -2.85 -2.62
CA LEU A 48 -0.62 -2.05 -2.00
C LEU A 48 -0.30 -0.55 -2.16
N PRO A 49 -1.11 0.22 -2.90
CA PRO A 49 -2.21 -0.24 -3.74
C PRO A 49 -1.74 -1.10 -4.93
N SER A 50 -2.65 -1.92 -5.46
CA SER A 50 -2.37 -2.83 -6.60
C SER A 50 -2.34 -2.12 -7.95
N THR A 51 -2.84 -0.89 -8.01
CA THR A 51 -2.88 -0.02 -9.19
C THR A 51 -2.48 1.40 -8.82
N THR A 52 -2.04 2.17 -9.80
CA THR A 52 -1.84 3.61 -9.62
C THR A 52 -3.20 4.31 -9.51
N ASN A 53 -3.43 5.07 -8.43
CA ASN A 53 -4.72 5.65 -8.09
C ASN A 53 -4.63 7.15 -7.82
N SER A 54 -5.77 7.85 -7.93
CA SER A 54 -5.89 9.22 -7.43
C SER A 54 -5.91 9.25 -5.90
N ALA A 55 -5.17 10.18 -5.31
CA ALA A 55 -5.20 10.46 -3.87
C ALA A 55 -6.35 11.40 -3.47
N VAL A 56 -6.95 12.11 -4.41
CA VAL A 56 -7.94 13.18 -4.19
C VAL A 56 -9.05 13.13 -5.24
N ASP A 57 -10.14 13.85 -4.98
CA ASP A 57 -11.18 14.16 -5.95
C ASP A 57 -10.74 15.36 -6.79
N GLY A 58 -10.85 15.27 -8.13
CA GLY A 58 -10.37 16.34 -8.98
C GLY A 58 -10.39 16.01 -10.47
N TYR A 59 -9.43 16.59 -11.20
CA TYR A 59 -9.25 16.36 -12.62
C TYR A 59 -7.88 15.78 -12.93
N GLY A 60 -7.87 14.59 -13.54
CA GLY A 60 -6.65 13.95 -14.05
C GLY A 60 -6.26 14.52 -15.40
N ILE A 61 -4.99 14.87 -15.55
CA ILE A 61 -4.41 15.50 -16.74
C ILE A 61 -3.02 14.94 -17.07
N LEU A 62 -2.53 15.26 -18.26
CA LEU A 62 -1.13 15.09 -18.63
C LEU A 62 -0.37 16.39 -18.30
N HIS A 63 0.51 16.35 -17.30
CA HIS A 63 1.24 17.50 -16.75
C HIS A 63 1.88 18.42 -17.82
N LYS A 64 2.59 17.84 -18.79
CA LYS A 64 3.27 18.60 -19.83
C LYS A 64 2.35 19.54 -20.61
N THR A 65 1.06 19.22 -20.71
CA THR A 65 0.07 20.02 -21.43
C THR A 65 -0.16 21.37 -20.76
N ILE A 66 -0.23 21.38 -19.41
CA ILE A 66 -0.44 22.63 -18.63
C ILE A 66 0.84 23.44 -18.53
N VAL A 67 2.00 22.79 -18.41
CA VAL A 67 3.30 23.52 -18.39
C VAL A 67 3.49 24.32 -19.66
N SER A 68 3.09 23.78 -20.81
CA SER A 68 3.20 24.47 -22.10
C SER A 68 2.17 25.59 -22.27
N ASN A 69 1.00 25.50 -21.62
CA ASN A 69 -0.07 26.50 -21.68
C ASN A 69 -0.92 26.49 -20.41
N PRO A 70 -0.59 27.31 -19.39
CA PRO A 70 -1.29 27.35 -18.10
C PRO A 70 -2.77 27.78 -18.17
N GLN A 71 -3.17 28.48 -19.22
CA GLN A 71 -4.55 28.93 -19.43
C GLN A 71 -5.38 28.00 -20.33
N LEU A 72 -4.86 26.83 -20.65
CA LEU A 72 -5.51 25.91 -21.55
C LEU A 72 -6.85 25.40 -20.96
N LYS A 73 -7.89 25.46 -21.77
CA LYS A 73 -9.18 24.84 -21.49
C LYS A 73 -9.14 23.39 -21.92
N LEU A 74 -9.09 22.48 -20.94
CA LEU A 74 -9.05 21.05 -21.18
C LEU A 74 -10.47 20.51 -21.32
N LYS A 75 -10.72 19.70 -22.35
CA LYS A 75 -12.01 19.02 -22.54
C LYS A 75 -12.15 17.86 -21.54
N VAL A 76 -13.20 17.85 -20.73
CA VAL A 76 -13.50 16.72 -19.84
C VAL A 76 -14.20 15.61 -20.63
N VAL A 77 -13.54 14.46 -20.74
CA VAL A 77 -13.97 13.36 -21.64
C VAL A 77 -14.65 12.20 -20.92
N GLY A 78 -14.70 12.25 -19.59
CA GLY A 78 -15.36 11.20 -18.81
C GLY A 78 -15.13 11.32 -17.33
N ILE A 79 -15.52 10.27 -16.60
CA ILE A 79 -15.44 10.17 -15.16
C ILE A 79 -14.80 8.84 -14.80
N ALA A 80 -13.85 8.84 -13.83
CA ALA A 80 -13.27 7.65 -13.22
C ALA A 80 -13.60 7.61 -11.73
N LYS A 81 -14.14 6.50 -11.23
CA LYS A 81 -14.49 6.29 -9.82
C LYS A 81 -13.83 5.02 -9.29
N ALA A 82 -13.68 4.94 -7.96
CA ALA A 82 -13.24 3.70 -7.31
C ALA A 82 -14.16 2.53 -7.73
N GLY A 83 -13.56 1.41 -8.17
CA GLY A 83 -14.31 0.27 -8.70
C GLY A 83 -14.86 0.42 -10.14
N HIS A 84 -14.80 1.62 -10.73
CA HIS A 84 -15.30 1.91 -12.08
C HIS A 84 -14.20 2.64 -12.88
N PRO A 85 -13.19 1.91 -13.37
CA PRO A 85 -12.07 2.50 -14.09
C PRO A 85 -12.50 3.02 -15.47
N TYR A 86 -11.88 4.14 -15.88
CA TYR A 86 -12.03 4.64 -17.24
C TYR A 86 -10.98 4.01 -18.14
N ASN A 87 -11.39 3.21 -19.13
CA ASN A 87 -10.50 2.35 -19.90
C ASN A 87 -9.97 2.98 -21.21
N LYS A 88 -10.37 4.22 -21.52
CA LYS A 88 -9.85 4.92 -22.69
C LYS A 88 -8.58 5.69 -22.36
N ILE A 89 -7.78 5.97 -23.37
CA ILE A 89 -6.58 6.83 -23.23
C ILE A 89 -7.03 8.28 -23.19
N ILE A 90 -6.44 9.06 -22.28
CA ILE A 90 -6.61 10.52 -22.23
C ILE A 90 -5.51 11.16 -23.07
N HIS A 91 -5.90 12.01 -24.00
CA HIS A 91 -4.98 12.68 -24.91
C HIS A 91 -4.57 14.07 -24.39
N PRO A 92 -3.51 14.68 -24.92
CA PRO A 92 -3.22 16.11 -24.68
C PRO A 92 -4.47 16.95 -24.94
N ASN A 93 -4.67 18.01 -24.13
CA ASN A 93 -5.87 18.89 -24.15
C ASN A 93 -7.17 18.23 -23.64
N GLU A 94 -7.09 17.02 -23.12
CA GLU A 94 -8.20 16.35 -22.43
C GLU A 94 -7.93 16.27 -20.93
N ALA A 95 -9.00 16.22 -20.14
CA ALA A 95 -9.01 15.93 -18.71
C ALA A 95 -10.07 14.88 -18.42
N ILE A 96 -9.88 14.16 -17.32
CA ILE A 96 -10.89 13.26 -16.79
C ILE A 96 -11.27 13.69 -15.37
N GLU A 97 -12.55 13.75 -15.07
CA GLU A 97 -12.99 13.88 -13.69
C GLU A 97 -12.70 12.58 -12.94
N ILE A 98 -11.93 12.67 -11.85
CA ILE A 98 -11.43 11.49 -11.14
C ILE A 98 -11.67 11.63 -9.65
N TYR A 99 -12.05 10.53 -9.00
CA TYR A 99 -12.33 10.49 -7.58
C TYR A 99 -11.27 9.68 -6.82
N THR A 100 -11.12 9.97 -5.55
CA THR A 100 -10.20 9.30 -4.63
C THR A 100 -10.30 7.78 -4.73
N GLY A 101 -9.16 7.11 -4.88
CA GLY A 101 -9.07 5.66 -5.04
C GLY A 101 -9.38 5.14 -6.44
N ALA A 102 -9.81 6.00 -7.37
CA ALA A 102 -10.01 5.61 -8.76
C ALA A 102 -8.67 5.31 -9.45
N VAL A 103 -8.63 4.25 -10.25
CA VAL A 103 -7.47 3.92 -11.09
C VAL A 103 -7.22 5.07 -12.07
N THR A 104 -5.98 5.55 -12.13
CA THR A 104 -5.58 6.58 -13.09
C THR A 104 -5.58 6.02 -14.51
N PRO A 105 -6.35 6.60 -15.45
CA PRO A 105 -6.35 6.17 -16.84
C PRO A 105 -5.00 6.40 -17.51
N LYS A 106 -4.75 5.66 -18.60
CA LYS A 106 -3.57 5.90 -19.44
C LYS A 106 -3.60 7.33 -20.01
N GLY A 107 -2.44 7.99 -20.00
CA GLY A 107 -2.29 9.38 -20.44
C GLY A 107 -2.38 10.40 -19.31
N ILE A 108 -2.69 9.98 -18.08
CA ILE A 108 -2.71 10.82 -16.89
C ILE A 108 -1.45 10.57 -16.06
N ASP A 109 -0.81 11.66 -15.65
CA ASP A 109 0.33 11.64 -14.71
C ASP A 109 0.18 12.65 -13.56
N THR A 110 -0.95 13.36 -13.48
CA THR A 110 -1.18 14.40 -12.47
C THR A 110 -2.68 14.56 -12.22
N VAL A 111 -3.07 14.74 -10.95
CA VAL A 111 -4.45 15.05 -10.56
C VAL A 111 -4.49 16.36 -9.79
N ILE A 112 -5.39 17.26 -10.17
CA ILE A 112 -5.60 18.56 -9.56
C ILE A 112 -6.93 18.52 -8.80
N MET A 113 -6.94 18.94 -7.54
CA MET A 113 -8.17 18.99 -6.73
C MET A 113 -9.24 19.89 -7.37
N HIS A 114 -10.50 19.54 -7.19
CA HIS A 114 -11.63 20.31 -7.72
C HIS A 114 -11.56 21.80 -7.33
N GLU A 115 -11.12 22.08 -6.10
CA GLU A 115 -11.03 23.42 -5.52
C GLU A 115 -10.07 24.35 -6.27
N HIS A 116 -9.10 23.78 -6.97
CA HIS A 116 -8.10 24.49 -7.78
C HIS A 116 -8.42 24.50 -9.28
N CYS A 117 -9.66 24.14 -9.61
CA CYS A 117 -10.14 24.05 -10.98
C CYS A 117 -11.41 24.87 -11.18
N GLU A 118 -11.55 25.44 -12.36
CA GLU A 118 -12.79 26.10 -12.79
C GLU A 118 -13.43 25.27 -13.91
N ARG A 119 -14.62 24.71 -13.62
CA ARG A 119 -15.41 23.98 -14.59
C ARG A 119 -16.34 24.90 -15.36
N ILE A 120 -16.25 24.87 -16.70
CA ILE A 120 -17.11 25.61 -17.61
C ILE A 120 -17.72 24.64 -18.64
N GLY A 121 -18.94 24.20 -18.39
CA GLY A 121 -19.60 23.19 -19.22
C GLY A 121 -18.82 21.86 -19.26
N ASN A 122 -18.34 21.47 -20.42
CA ASN A 122 -17.52 20.28 -20.62
C ASN A 122 -16.01 20.56 -20.63
N GLN A 123 -15.58 21.73 -20.20
CA GLN A 123 -14.17 22.13 -20.11
C GLN A 123 -13.77 22.43 -18.68
N VAL A 124 -12.48 22.29 -18.37
CA VAL A 124 -11.88 22.67 -17.09
C VAL A 124 -10.62 23.50 -17.33
N ILE A 125 -10.45 24.52 -16.48
CA ILE A 125 -9.26 25.38 -16.43
C ILE A 125 -8.58 25.14 -15.11
N ILE A 126 -7.26 24.92 -15.10
CA ILE A 126 -6.46 24.77 -13.89
C ILE A 126 -6.06 26.17 -13.40
N ARG A 127 -6.26 26.43 -12.09
CA ARG A 127 -6.03 27.75 -11.47
C ARG A 127 -4.88 27.78 -10.48
N GLU A 128 -4.08 26.71 -10.43
CA GLU A 128 -2.91 26.65 -9.55
C GLU A 128 -1.65 26.22 -10.32
N HIS A 129 -0.50 26.39 -9.68
CA HIS A 129 0.75 25.81 -10.16
C HIS A 129 0.74 24.31 -9.91
N VAL A 130 1.04 23.53 -10.95
CA VAL A 130 0.94 22.07 -10.94
C VAL A 130 2.32 21.44 -11.00
N THR A 131 2.55 20.44 -10.18
CA THR A 131 3.77 19.62 -10.24
C THR A 131 3.46 18.23 -10.82
N LYS A 132 4.43 17.68 -11.53
CA LYS A 132 4.29 16.34 -12.11
C LYS A 132 4.10 15.31 -11.00
N ASN A 133 3.21 14.34 -11.23
CA ASN A 133 2.82 13.27 -10.30
C ASN A 133 2.08 13.76 -9.03
N GLN A 134 1.65 15.03 -9.00
CA GLN A 134 0.86 15.57 -7.90
C GLN A 134 -0.41 14.73 -7.72
N ASN A 135 -0.72 14.38 -6.47
CA ASN A 135 -1.91 13.61 -6.07
C ASN A 135 -2.08 12.23 -6.76
N ILE A 136 -1.00 11.66 -7.26
CA ILE A 136 -0.96 10.29 -7.77
C ILE A 136 -0.34 9.37 -6.71
N ARG A 137 -1.06 8.32 -6.36
CA ARG A 137 -0.54 7.23 -5.52
C ARG A 137 -0.02 6.11 -6.39
N PRO A 138 1.31 5.90 -6.45
CA PRO A 138 1.87 4.85 -7.29
C PRO A 138 1.55 3.44 -6.77
N ILE A 139 1.57 2.48 -7.67
CA ILE A 139 1.47 1.06 -7.33
C ILE A 139 2.54 0.68 -6.28
N GLY A 140 2.13 0.00 -5.23
CA GLY A 140 3.05 -0.46 -4.17
C GLY A 140 3.58 0.65 -3.25
N GLU A 141 2.94 1.83 -3.20
CA GLU A 141 3.35 2.94 -2.33
C GLU A 141 3.43 2.53 -0.86
N ASN A 142 2.46 1.77 -0.37
CA ASN A 142 2.39 1.35 1.03
C ASN A 142 3.11 0.03 1.29
N LEU A 143 3.11 -0.87 0.31
CA LEU A 143 3.72 -2.19 0.41
C LEU A 143 3.96 -2.76 -0.99
N LYS A 144 5.19 -3.18 -1.25
CA LYS A 144 5.56 -3.81 -2.52
C LYS A 144 5.42 -5.33 -2.44
N LYS A 145 5.10 -5.96 -3.57
CA LYS A 145 5.20 -7.40 -3.70
C LYS A 145 6.62 -7.86 -3.35
N ASP A 146 6.72 -9.00 -2.65
CA ASP A 146 7.95 -9.62 -2.13
C ASP A 146 8.64 -8.84 -0.99
N GLU A 147 8.13 -7.69 -0.58
CA GLU A 147 8.59 -6.97 0.59
C GLU A 147 8.30 -7.76 1.87
N ILE A 148 9.27 -7.78 2.79
CA ILE A 148 9.13 -8.50 4.07
C ILE A 148 8.16 -7.75 4.99
N VAL A 149 7.07 -8.40 5.32
CA VAL A 149 6.06 -7.89 6.28
C VAL A 149 6.43 -8.30 7.71
N VAL A 150 6.80 -9.57 7.92
CA VAL A 150 7.19 -10.09 9.23
C VAL A 150 8.38 -11.03 9.08
N ASN A 151 9.45 -10.78 9.84
CA ASN A 151 10.61 -11.69 9.88
C ASN A 151 10.31 -12.95 10.72
N LYS A 152 10.96 -14.07 10.37
CA LYS A 152 10.98 -15.28 11.18
C LYS A 152 11.40 -14.98 12.62
N GLY A 153 10.76 -15.60 13.60
CA GLY A 153 11.07 -15.46 15.03
C GLY A 153 10.50 -14.18 15.68
N LYS A 154 9.76 -13.36 14.93
CA LYS A 154 9.07 -12.19 15.48
C LYS A 154 7.70 -12.55 16.07
N ILE A 155 7.35 -11.90 17.19
CA ILE A 155 6.00 -11.95 17.76
C ILE A 155 5.08 -11.13 16.86
N ILE A 156 3.98 -11.72 16.44
CA ILE A 156 2.96 -11.07 15.61
C ILE A 156 2.19 -10.05 16.44
N LYS A 157 2.16 -8.81 15.98
CA LYS A 157 1.45 -7.69 16.61
C LYS A 157 0.20 -7.32 15.80
N LEU A 158 -0.67 -6.51 16.39
CA LEU A 158 -1.93 -6.09 15.78
C LEU A 158 -1.74 -5.49 14.37
N LYS A 159 -0.74 -4.61 14.19
CA LYS A 159 -0.40 -4.03 12.89
C LYS A 159 -0.10 -5.08 11.80
N ASP A 160 0.53 -6.18 12.17
CA ASP A 160 0.87 -7.27 11.25
C ASP A 160 -0.38 -8.05 10.83
N VAL A 161 -1.35 -8.18 11.76
CA VAL A 161 -2.67 -8.79 11.52
C VAL A 161 -3.52 -7.89 10.64
N GLU A 162 -3.53 -6.58 10.89
CA GLU A 162 -4.28 -5.59 10.10
C GLU A 162 -3.84 -5.55 8.64
N LEU A 163 -2.54 -5.53 8.36
CA LEU A 163 -1.99 -5.58 7.00
C LEU A 163 -2.44 -6.85 6.26
N ASN A 164 -2.50 -7.98 6.96
CA ASN A 164 -2.97 -9.24 6.39
C ASN A 164 -4.50 -9.28 6.25
N LEU A 165 -5.26 -8.62 7.13
CA LEU A 165 -6.71 -8.48 7.01
C LEU A 165 -7.11 -7.61 5.82
N LEU A 166 -6.45 -6.48 5.62
CA LEU A 166 -6.64 -5.62 4.45
C LEU A 166 -6.37 -6.38 3.13
N ARG A 167 -5.37 -7.26 3.13
CA ARG A 167 -5.10 -8.17 2.01
C ARG A 167 -6.25 -9.15 1.78
N LYS A 168 -6.86 -9.73 2.83
CA LYS A 168 -7.99 -10.66 2.73
C LYS A 168 -9.29 -10.01 2.25
N LEU A 169 -9.50 -8.74 2.56
CA LEU A 169 -10.67 -7.98 2.07
C LEU A 169 -10.59 -7.74 0.56
N ASN A 170 -9.38 -7.71 -0.02
CA ASN A 170 -9.16 -7.58 -1.45
C ASN A 170 -9.08 -8.91 -2.21
N GLU A 171 -8.81 -10.03 -1.52
CA GLU A 171 -8.73 -11.37 -2.10
C GLU A 171 -9.35 -12.39 -1.16
N ALA A 172 -10.50 -12.94 -1.50
CA ALA A 172 -11.16 -14.04 -0.78
C ALA A 172 -10.35 -15.35 -0.90
N ARG A 173 -9.07 -15.37 -0.51
CA ARG A 173 -8.23 -16.58 -0.54
C ARG A 173 -7.49 -16.81 0.78
N ASN A 174 -7.66 -18.02 1.30
CA ASN A 174 -7.08 -18.59 2.52
C ASN A 174 -5.55 -18.43 2.60
N CYS A 175 -5.06 -17.47 3.40
CA CYS A 175 -3.68 -17.45 3.84
C CYS A 175 -3.58 -18.13 5.21
N GLN A 176 -3.00 -19.32 5.22
CA GLN A 176 -2.61 -20.00 6.43
C GLN A 176 -1.13 -19.67 6.71
N HIS A 177 -0.85 -19.11 7.87
CA HIS A 177 0.51 -18.86 8.32
C HIS A 177 0.91 -19.91 9.36
N ASN A 178 2.13 -20.43 9.24
CA ASN A 178 2.70 -21.33 10.24
C ASN A 178 3.22 -20.50 11.40
N LEU A 179 2.76 -20.77 12.61
CA LEU A 179 3.12 -20.03 13.80
C LEU A 179 3.64 -21.00 14.88
N LEU A 180 4.64 -20.56 15.62
CA LEU A 180 5.12 -21.24 16.82
C LEU A 180 4.18 -20.91 17.99
N LYS A 181 3.90 -21.91 18.81
CA LYS A 181 3.28 -21.74 20.13
C LYS A 181 4.29 -21.26 21.13
#